data_83001cbc420d29c2c5a97bbd78434865
#
_entry.id   83001cbc420d29c2c5a97bbd78434865
#
_cell.length_a   1.000
_cell.length_b   1.000
_cell.length_c   1.000
_cell.angle_alpha   90.00
_cell.angle_beta   90.00
_cell.angle_gamma   90.00
#
_symmetry.space_group_name_H-M   'P 1'
#
loop_
_entity.id
_entity.type
_entity.pdbx_description
1 polymer ?
#
loop_
_entity_poly.entity_id
_entity_poly.type
_entity_poly.pdbx_seq_one_letter_code
_entity_poly.pdbx_strand_id
1 'polypeptide(L)'
;YKNTSDTPRVHVTVVLPTRHEEAAIVDTIRSIPKGNWCEKIDFLIVDGNSTDRTRELAEKEGANVYLEPRKGYGRAYKTGFSMAPGEIIVTMDADCTYPGEEVPNLVKKLIDEDLKWITCDRLKRAEEGSMPGLHGFGNWVLSKTASILYWYGIHDSQSGMWVFRKSIFEDEDNADHLFAIKIALFELEKIKFKSLYN
;
A
#
# COMPACT_ATOMS: atom_id res chain seq x y z
N TYR A 1 -5.54 28.02 -21.75
CA TYR A 1 -6.27 26.77 -22.09
C TYR A 1 -5.26 25.64 -22.16
N LYS A 2 -5.02 24.91 -21.04
CA LYS A 2 -4.31 23.63 -21.05
C LYS A 2 -5.31 22.56 -21.49
N ASN A 3 -4.95 21.85 -22.55
CA ASN A 3 -5.72 20.78 -23.14
C ASN A 3 -5.92 19.64 -22.11
N THR A 4 -7.18 19.31 -21.78
CA THR A 4 -7.58 18.35 -20.76
C THR A 4 -7.60 16.91 -21.27
N SER A 5 -6.74 16.53 -22.22
CA SER A 5 -6.76 15.22 -22.88
C SER A 5 -5.52 14.35 -22.67
N ASP A 6 -4.64 14.66 -21.72
CA ASP A 6 -3.48 13.81 -21.43
C ASP A 6 -3.75 12.94 -20.18
N THR A 7 -4.56 11.87 -20.36
CA THR A 7 -4.55 10.75 -19.43
C THR A 7 -3.12 10.20 -19.37
N PRO A 8 -2.49 10.12 -18.19
CA PRO A 8 -1.16 9.55 -18.11
C PRO A 8 -1.14 8.13 -18.67
N ARG A 9 -0.24 7.88 -19.63
CA ARG A 9 -0.05 6.53 -20.22
C ARG A 9 0.77 5.67 -19.26
N VAL A 10 0.20 5.38 -18.09
CA VAL A 10 0.83 4.59 -17.04
C VAL A 10 -0.02 3.37 -16.71
N HIS A 11 0.63 2.25 -16.50
CA HIS A 11 0.01 1.04 -15.99
C HIS A 11 0.18 0.99 -14.47
N VAL A 12 -0.93 0.97 -13.74
CA VAL A 12 -0.98 0.95 -12.28
C VAL A 12 -1.38 -0.45 -11.81
N THR A 13 -0.67 -0.97 -10.81
CA THR A 13 -1.09 -2.18 -10.07
C THR A 13 -1.39 -1.82 -8.63
N VAL A 14 -2.61 -2.11 -8.20
CA VAL A 14 -3.01 -2.01 -6.79
C VAL A 14 -2.76 -3.36 -6.12
N VAL A 15 -1.85 -3.39 -5.16
CA VAL A 15 -1.49 -4.59 -4.40
C VAL A 15 -2.21 -4.57 -3.06
N LEU A 16 -3.06 -5.56 -2.83
CA LEU A 16 -3.87 -5.73 -1.63
C LEU A 16 -3.48 -7.04 -0.93
N PRO A 17 -2.68 -6.99 0.15
CA PRO A 17 -2.49 -8.16 1.01
C PRO A 17 -3.78 -8.44 1.76
N THR A 18 -4.24 -9.70 1.74
CA THR A 18 -5.52 -10.08 2.33
C THR A 18 -5.37 -11.29 3.24
N ARG A 19 -6.21 -11.33 4.29
CA ARG A 19 -6.43 -12.53 5.08
C ARG A 19 -7.75 -12.42 5.83
N HIS A 20 -8.78 -13.19 5.38
CA HIS A 20 -10.13 -13.16 5.95
C HIS A 20 -10.80 -11.79 5.87
N GLU A 21 -10.84 -11.22 4.65
CA GLU A 21 -11.38 -9.89 4.37
C GLU A 21 -12.68 -9.98 3.53
N GLU A 22 -13.45 -11.06 3.64
CA GLU A 22 -14.67 -11.25 2.83
C GLU A 22 -15.69 -10.13 3.02
N ALA A 23 -15.72 -9.50 4.20
CA ALA A 23 -16.65 -8.41 4.50
C ALA A 23 -16.30 -7.09 3.81
N ALA A 24 -15.03 -6.86 3.46
CA ALA A 24 -14.53 -5.55 3.02
C ALA A 24 -13.88 -5.55 1.63
N ILE A 25 -13.42 -6.70 1.14
CA ILE A 25 -12.61 -6.77 -0.09
C ILE A 25 -13.32 -6.17 -1.31
N VAL A 26 -14.63 -6.40 -1.45
CA VAL A 26 -15.44 -5.88 -2.57
C VAL A 26 -15.50 -4.36 -2.52
N ASP A 27 -15.80 -3.80 -1.35
CA ASP A 27 -15.93 -2.36 -1.15
C ASP A 27 -14.56 -1.68 -1.30
N THR A 28 -13.49 -2.31 -0.84
CA THR A 28 -12.12 -1.83 -1.03
C THR A 28 -11.77 -1.74 -2.53
N ILE A 29 -12.02 -2.78 -3.32
CA ILE A 29 -11.75 -2.75 -4.76
C ILE A 29 -12.60 -1.69 -5.46
N ARG A 30 -13.89 -1.60 -5.11
CA ARG A 30 -14.84 -0.64 -5.71
C ARG A 30 -14.60 0.81 -5.29
N SER A 31 -13.95 1.05 -4.16
CA SER A 31 -13.62 2.41 -3.71
C SER A 31 -12.63 3.11 -4.64
N ILE A 32 -11.85 2.34 -5.42
CA ILE A 32 -10.89 2.90 -6.36
C ILE A 32 -11.59 3.19 -7.69
N PRO A 33 -11.65 4.46 -8.13
CA PRO A 33 -12.34 4.83 -9.35
C PRO A 33 -11.76 4.12 -10.58
N LYS A 34 -12.62 3.50 -11.37
CA LYS A 34 -12.28 3.00 -12.70
C LYS A 34 -12.57 4.11 -13.71
N GLY A 35 -11.56 4.64 -14.38
CA GLY A 35 -11.74 5.74 -15.32
C GLY A 35 -10.47 6.12 -16.07
N ASN A 36 -10.49 7.27 -16.75
CA ASN A 36 -9.43 7.72 -17.63
C ASN A 36 -8.30 8.46 -16.88
N TRP A 37 -7.94 8.04 -15.67
CA TRP A 37 -6.84 8.60 -14.90
C TRP A 37 -5.51 7.85 -15.07
N CYS A 38 -5.56 6.66 -15.66
CA CYS A 38 -4.39 5.87 -16.07
C CYS A 38 -4.74 5.08 -17.34
N GLU A 39 -3.73 4.55 -18.04
CA GLU A 39 -3.95 3.71 -19.22
C GLU A 39 -4.55 2.36 -18.86
N LYS A 40 -4.04 1.76 -17.79
CA LYS A 40 -4.48 0.46 -17.28
C LYS A 40 -4.38 0.40 -15.77
N ILE A 41 -5.35 -0.24 -15.13
CA ILE A 41 -5.32 -0.57 -13.71
C ILE A 41 -5.56 -2.07 -13.53
N ASP A 42 -4.69 -2.73 -12.78
CA ASP A 42 -4.84 -4.11 -12.33
C ASP A 42 -4.92 -4.15 -10.80
N PHE A 43 -5.76 -5.03 -10.28
CA PHE A 43 -5.82 -5.37 -8.86
C PHE A 43 -5.11 -6.70 -8.66
N LEU A 44 -4.11 -6.73 -7.77
CA LEU A 44 -3.39 -7.93 -7.37
C LEU A 44 -3.64 -8.21 -5.89
N ILE A 45 -4.42 -9.22 -5.64
CA ILE A 45 -4.72 -9.70 -4.29
C ILE A 45 -3.67 -10.74 -3.91
N VAL A 46 -2.94 -10.49 -2.84
CA VAL A 46 -1.98 -11.45 -2.29
C VAL A 46 -2.57 -12.05 -1.03
N ASP A 47 -3.19 -13.22 -1.19
CA ASP A 47 -3.97 -13.86 -0.14
C ASP A 47 -3.11 -14.74 0.77
N GLY A 48 -3.11 -14.43 2.06
CA GLY A 48 -2.40 -15.14 3.12
C GLY A 48 -3.13 -16.41 3.61
N ASN A 49 -3.69 -17.20 2.70
CA ASN A 49 -4.43 -18.43 2.97
C ASN A 49 -5.76 -18.21 3.72
N SER A 50 -6.60 -17.34 3.19
CA SER A 50 -7.98 -17.15 3.67
C SER A 50 -8.79 -18.44 3.53
N THR A 51 -9.63 -18.71 4.52
CA THR A 51 -10.56 -19.86 4.53
C THR A 51 -12.01 -19.45 4.26
N ASP A 52 -12.26 -18.14 4.19
CA ASP A 52 -13.54 -17.51 3.85
C ASP A 52 -13.64 -17.24 2.33
N ARG A 53 -14.60 -16.42 1.94
CA ARG A 53 -14.87 -16.11 0.53
C ARG A 53 -14.03 -14.97 -0.04
N THR A 54 -13.00 -14.50 0.68
CA THR A 54 -12.16 -13.36 0.25
C THR A 54 -11.69 -13.50 -1.20
N ARG A 55 -11.10 -14.66 -1.56
CA ARG A 55 -10.55 -14.90 -2.90
C ARG A 55 -11.64 -14.92 -3.98
N GLU A 56 -12.72 -15.67 -3.74
CA GLU A 56 -13.85 -15.76 -4.66
C GLU A 56 -14.46 -14.39 -4.96
N LEU A 57 -14.63 -13.56 -3.92
CA LEU A 57 -15.20 -12.23 -4.07
C LEU A 57 -14.28 -11.29 -4.83
N ALA A 58 -12.97 -11.34 -4.57
CA ALA A 58 -11.98 -10.55 -5.28
C ALA A 58 -11.93 -10.91 -6.78
N GLU A 59 -11.93 -12.20 -7.12
CA GLU A 59 -11.96 -12.68 -8.51
C GLU A 59 -13.21 -12.22 -9.25
N LYS A 60 -14.36 -12.19 -8.61
CA LYS A 60 -15.62 -11.66 -9.19
C LYS A 60 -15.56 -10.17 -9.51
N GLU A 61 -14.76 -9.40 -8.78
CA GLU A 61 -14.50 -7.98 -9.08
C GLU A 61 -13.42 -7.79 -10.17
N GLY A 62 -12.90 -8.88 -10.73
CA GLY A 62 -11.89 -8.87 -11.79
C GLY A 62 -10.47 -8.71 -11.30
N ALA A 63 -10.21 -8.95 -10.02
CA ALA A 63 -8.86 -8.94 -9.48
C ALA A 63 -8.10 -10.24 -9.78
N ASN A 64 -6.78 -10.12 -9.98
CA ASN A 64 -5.88 -11.27 -10.03
C ASN A 64 -5.57 -11.70 -8.59
N VAL A 65 -5.82 -12.96 -8.26
CA VAL A 65 -5.60 -13.49 -6.92
C VAL A 65 -4.42 -14.44 -6.91
N TYR A 66 -3.46 -14.18 -6.01
CA TYR A 66 -2.33 -15.04 -5.76
C TYR A 66 -2.38 -15.57 -4.31
N LEU A 67 -2.32 -16.89 -4.14
CA LEU A 67 -2.22 -17.52 -2.84
C LEU A 67 -0.76 -17.51 -2.37
N GLU A 68 -0.45 -16.73 -1.31
CA GLU A 68 0.86 -16.73 -0.66
C GLU A 68 0.84 -17.71 0.54
N PRO A 69 1.42 -18.91 0.40
CA PRO A 69 1.34 -19.92 1.44
C PRO A 69 2.22 -19.63 2.65
N ARG A 70 3.20 -18.72 2.49
CA ARG A 70 4.14 -18.36 3.55
C ARG A 70 3.53 -17.26 4.40
N LYS A 71 3.63 -17.39 5.72
CA LYS A 71 3.10 -16.40 6.65
C LYS A 71 3.94 -15.12 6.65
N GLY A 72 3.27 -13.99 6.83
CA GLY A 72 3.88 -12.68 7.04
C GLY A 72 3.31 -11.61 6.11
N TYR A 73 2.92 -10.48 6.70
CA TYR A 73 2.37 -9.34 5.97
C TYR A 73 3.38 -8.71 5.00
N GLY A 74 4.62 -8.51 5.48
CA GLY A 74 5.69 -8.03 4.62
C GLY A 74 6.05 -8.99 3.49
N ARG A 75 5.82 -10.31 3.69
CA ARG A 75 6.01 -11.31 2.62
C ARG A 75 4.96 -11.14 1.52
N ALA A 76 3.71 -10.93 1.89
CA ALA A 76 2.65 -10.67 0.91
C ALA A 76 2.98 -9.46 0.04
N TYR A 77 3.50 -8.38 0.64
CA TYR A 77 3.97 -7.22 -0.15
C TYR A 77 5.15 -7.55 -1.06
N LYS A 78 6.18 -8.27 -0.57
CA LYS A 78 7.33 -8.66 -1.41
C LYS A 78 6.89 -9.48 -2.61
N THR A 79 5.97 -10.42 -2.40
CA THR A 79 5.38 -11.22 -3.48
C THR A 79 4.57 -10.34 -4.43
N GLY A 80 3.71 -9.47 -3.90
CA GLY A 80 2.92 -8.54 -4.70
C GLY A 80 3.78 -7.62 -5.56
N PHE A 81 4.85 -7.04 -5.01
CA PHE A 81 5.75 -6.16 -5.76
C PHE A 81 6.50 -6.89 -6.89
N SER A 82 6.92 -8.13 -6.63
CA SER A 82 7.59 -8.93 -7.65
C SER A 82 6.66 -9.33 -8.80
N MET A 83 5.37 -9.55 -8.49
CA MET A 83 4.36 -10.00 -9.46
C MET A 83 3.61 -8.85 -10.13
N ALA A 84 3.62 -7.64 -9.58
CA ALA A 84 2.91 -6.50 -10.12
C ALA A 84 3.36 -6.18 -11.55
N PRO A 85 2.46 -6.21 -12.55
CA PRO A 85 2.82 -5.90 -13.94
C PRO A 85 2.96 -4.40 -14.21
N GLY A 86 2.35 -3.54 -13.38
CA GLY A 86 2.35 -2.09 -13.56
C GLY A 86 3.68 -1.44 -13.21
N GLU A 87 3.95 -0.31 -13.84
CA GLU A 87 5.11 0.54 -13.56
C GLU A 87 4.93 1.44 -12.34
N ILE A 88 3.67 1.69 -11.94
CA ILE A 88 3.31 2.33 -10.67
C ILE A 88 2.61 1.30 -9.80
N ILE A 89 3.06 1.19 -8.56
CA ILE A 89 2.45 0.31 -7.56
C ILE A 89 1.76 1.16 -6.51
N VAL A 90 0.52 0.80 -6.22
CA VAL A 90 -0.27 1.32 -5.10
C VAL A 90 -0.45 0.20 -4.09
N THR A 91 -0.23 0.45 -2.81
CA THR A 91 -0.57 -0.50 -1.75
C THR A 91 -1.69 0.04 -0.89
N MET A 92 -2.56 -0.83 -0.42
CA MET A 92 -3.60 -0.52 0.56
C MET A 92 -3.90 -1.77 1.38
N ASP A 93 -4.41 -1.59 2.60
CA ASP A 93 -5.07 -2.67 3.33
C ASP A 93 -6.45 -2.95 2.72
N ALA A 94 -6.92 -4.19 2.82
CA ALA A 94 -8.16 -4.65 2.18
C ALA A 94 -9.41 -4.48 3.08
N ASP A 95 -9.32 -3.67 4.14
CA ASP A 95 -10.30 -3.49 5.22
C ASP A 95 -11.06 -2.16 5.16
N CYS A 96 -11.01 -1.46 4.02
CA CYS A 96 -11.59 -0.12 3.82
C CYS A 96 -11.02 0.98 4.73
N THR A 97 -9.87 0.78 5.37
CA THR A 97 -9.23 1.81 6.22
C THR A 97 -8.74 3.01 5.42
N TYR A 98 -8.36 2.80 4.16
CA TYR A 98 -7.84 3.85 3.29
C TYR A 98 -8.85 4.31 2.24
N PRO A 99 -8.88 5.61 1.93
CA PRO A 99 -9.77 6.18 0.92
C PRO A 99 -9.27 5.82 -0.49
N GLY A 100 -9.84 4.76 -1.11
CA GLY A 100 -9.47 4.33 -2.46
C GLY A 100 -9.72 5.38 -3.54
N GLU A 101 -10.68 6.29 -3.31
CA GLU A 101 -10.99 7.42 -4.19
C GLU A 101 -9.83 8.42 -4.35
N GLU A 102 -8.86 8.41 -3.43
CA GLU A 102 -7.67 9.28 -3.51
C GLU A 102 -6.55 8.70 -4.38
N VAL A 103 -6.63 7.44 -4.77
CA VAL A 103 -5.60 6.78 -5.60
C VAL A 103 -5.29 7.55 -6.88
N PRO A 104 -6.28 8.02 -7.66
CA PRO A 104 -6.00 8.82 -8.87
C PRO A 104 -5.21 10.11 -8.57
N ASN A 105 -5.56 10.80 -7.48
CA ASN A 105 -4.89 12.04 -7.08
C ASN A 105 -3.44 11.79 -6.66
N LEU A 106 -3.18 10.69 -5.95
CA LEU A 106 -1.84 10.30 -5.51
C LEU A 106 -0.95 9.89 -6.69
N VAL A 107 -1.51 9.09 -7.63
CA VAL A 107 -0.79 8.70 -8.86
C VAL A 107 -0.47 9.94 -9.70
N LYS A 108 -1.45 10.84 -9.87
CA LYS A 108 -1.23 12.10 -10.58
C LYS A 108 -0.13 12.93 -9.92
N LYS A 109 -0.14 13.07 -8.60
CA LYS A 109 0.89 13.77 -7.84
C LYS A 109 2.27 13.15 -8.03
N LEU A 110 2.38 11.81 -7.98
CA LEU A 110 3.63 11.08 -8.22
C LEU A 110 4.23 11.43 -9.59
N ILE A 111 3.36 11.55 -10.60
CA ILE A 111 3.78 11.85 -11.98
C ILE A 111 4.13 13.30 -12.16
N ASP A 112 3.25 14.22 -11.74
CA ASP A 112 3.37 15.66 -11.96
C ASP A 112 4.58 16.27 -11.23
N GLU A 113 4.91 15.74 -10.05
CA GLU A 113 6.03 16.20 -9.21
C GLU A 113 7.30 15.34 -9.41
N ASP A 114 7.26 14.40 -10.36
CA ASP A 114 8.33 13.41 -10.65
C ASP A 114 8.87 12.69 -9.40
N LEU A 115 7.94 12.32 -8.51
CA LEU A 115 8.27 11.63 -7.28
C LEU A 115 8.53 10.14 -7.55
N LYS A 116 9.39 9.54 -6.72
CA LYS A 116 9.64 8.09 -6.75
C LYS A 116 8.73 7.33 -5.78
N TRP A 117 8.33 7.99 -4.68
CA TRP A 117 7.57 7.39 -3.59
C TRP A 117 6.69 8.40 -2.87
N ILE A 118 5.47 7.98 -2.53
CA ILE A 118 4.53 8.72 -1.66
C ILE A 118 4.07 7.76 -0.57
N THR A 119 4.09 8.19 0.69
CA THR A 119 3.43 7.51 1.80
C THR A 119 2.29 8.39 2.32
N CYS A 120 1.15 7.79 2.62
CA CYS A 120 0.00 8.52 3.15
C CYS A 120 0.05 8.54 4.67
N ASP A 121 -0.18 9.72 5.26
CA ASP A 121 -0.22 9.92 6.70
C ASP A 121 -1.66 9.76 7.19
N ARG A 122 -1.94 8.66 7.93
CA ARG A 122 -3.25 8.39 8.53
C ARG A 122 -3.55 9.31 9.71
N LEU A 123 -2.50 9.77 10.39
CA LEU A 123 -2.63 10.50 11.65
C LEU A 123 -3.25 11.87 11.46
N LYS A 124 -3.08 12.49 10.29
CA LYS A 124 -3.67 13.80 9.97
C LYS A 124 -5.19 13.76 9.74
N ARG A 125 -5.76 12.58 9.46
CA ARG A 125 -7.21 12.39 9.27
C ARG A 125 -7.87 11.68 10.45
N ALA A 126 -7.10 11.16 11.41
CA ALA A 126 -7.67 10.57 12.61
C ALA A 126 -8.37 11.66 13.42
N GLU A 127 -9.68 11.53 13.63
CA GLU A 127 -10.41 12.37 14.58
C GLU A 127 -9.78 12.25 15.96
N GLU A 128 -9.67 13.38 16.69
CA GLU A 128 -9.14 13.39 18.06
C GLU A 128 -9.88 12.35 18.90
N GLY A 129 -9.18 11.29 19.34
CA GLY A 129 -9.73 10.21 20.17
C GLY A 129 -9.85 8.84 19.50
N SER A 130 -9.57 8.71 18.20
CA SER A 130 -9.73 7.43 17.46
C SER A 130 -8.61 6.40 17.67
N MET A 131 -7.47 6.80 18.28
CA MET A 131 -6.34 5.90 18.58
C MET A 131 -6.12 5.74 20.09
N PRO A 132 -6.01 4.49 20.61
CA PRO A 132 -5.54 4.26 21.96
C PRO A 132 -4.14 4.85 22.16
N GLY A 133 -3.92 5.62 23.25
CA GLY A 133 -2.69 6.39 23.47
C GLY A 133 -1.37 5.58 23.39
N LEU A 134 -1.41 4.29 23.72
CA LEU A 134 -0.25 3.40 23.65
C LEU A 134 0.21 3.12 22.20
N HIS A 135 -0.73 2.99 21.24
CA HIS A 135 -0.43 2.80 19.82
C HIS A 135 0.12 4.09 19.18
N GLY A 136 -0.44 5.25 19.56
CA GLY A 136 0.07 6.55 19.12
C GLY A 136 1.51 6.81 19.57
N PHE A 137 1.83 6.46 20.81
CA PHE A 137 3.19 6.59 21.37
C PHE A 137 4.20 5.66 20.66
N GLY A 138 3.80 4.39 20.42
CA GLY A 138 4.66 3.43 19.72
C GLY A 138 4.98 3.87 18.27
N ASN A 139 3.98 4.34 17.53
CA ASN A 139 4.19 4.86 16.18
C ASN A 139 5.05 6.14 16.18
N TRP A 140 4.86 7.03 17.16
CA TRP A 140 5.68 8.24 17.32
C TRP A 140 7.15 7.90 17.57
N VAL A 141 7.45 6.95 18.47
CA VAL A 141 8.82 6.50 18.75
C VAL A 141 9.47 5.90 17.49
N LEU A 142 8.76 5.01 16.77
CA LEU A 142 9.27 4.39 15.54
C LEU A 142 9.50 5.41 14.43
N SER A 143 8.57 6.34 14.22
CA SER A 143 8.69 7.39 13.22
C SER A 143 9.84 8.35 13.53
N LYS A 144 10.03 8.71 14.81
CA LYS A 144 11.14 9.55 15.25
C LYS A 144 12.49 8.84 15.10
N THR A 145 12.55 7.57 15.48
CA THR A 145 13.78 6.77 15.34
C THR A 145 14.17 6.62 13.87
N ALA A 146 13.20 6.31 13.01
CA ALA A 146 13.41 6.25 11.57
C ALA A 146 13.83 7.61 10.99
N SER A 147 13.18 8.70 11.40
CA SER A 147 13.53 10.06 10.96
C SER A 147 14.96 10.47 11.35
N ILE A 148 15.44 10.04 12.54
CA ILE A 148 16.81 10.31 13.00
C ILE A 148 17.83 9.46 12.23
N LEU A 149 17.52 8.17 12.01
CA LEU A 149 18.42 7.25 11.31
C LEU A 149 18.59 7.59 9.83
N TYR A 150 17.53 8.12 9.19
CA TYR A 150 17.52 8.38 7.74
C TYR A 150 17.54 9.87 7.37
N TRP A 151 17.62 10.78 8.36
CA TRP A 151 17.58 12.24 8.18
C TRP A 151 16.39 12.70 7.31
N TYR A 152 15.27 12.00 7.38
CA TYR A 152 14.07 12.26 6.61
C TYR A 152 12.84 12.31 7.54
N GLY A 153 11.97 13.29 7.36
CA GLY A 153 10.78 13.48 8.20
C GLY A 153 9.70 12.44 7.92
N ILE A 154 9.74 11.30 8.63
CA ILE A 154 8.71 10.27 8.58
C ILE A 154 7.69 10.54 9.67
N HIS A 155 6.43 10.84 9.29
CA HIS A 155 5.35 11.14 10.23
C HIS A 155 4.53 9.92 10.63
N ASP A 156 4.28 8.98 9.70
CA ASP A 156 3.58 7.72 9.94
C ASP A 156 4.36 6.57 9.28
N SER A 157 5.20 5.89 10.06
CA SER A 157 6.00 4.75 9.61
C SER A 157 5.18 3.48 9.42
N GLN A 158 3.93 3.45 9.89
CA GLN A 158 3.04 2.29 9.87
C GLN A 158 1.89 2.42 8.87
N SER A 159 1.92 3.42 7.99
CA SER A 159 0.93 3.52 6.92
C SER A 159 1.05 2.35 5.95
N GLY A 160 -0.06 1.68 5.64
CA GLY A 160 -0.13 0.63 4.62
C GLY A 160 -0.43 1.19 3.22
N MET A 161 -0.70 2.50 3.07
CA MET A 161 -0.98 3.12 1.78
C MET A 161 0.24 3.82 1.22
N TRP A 162 0.83 3.23 0.17
CA TRP A 162 1.97 3.76 -0.56
C TRP A 162 1.67 3.84 -2.05
N VAL A 163 2.26 4.82 -2.72
CA VAL A 163 2.24 4.93 -4.18
C VAL A 163 3.68 5.17 -4.64
N PHE A 164 4.19 4.31 -5.52
CA PHE A 164 5.58 4.39 -5.93
C PHE A 164 5.84 3.84 -7.33
N ARG A 165 6.95 4.27 -7.94
CA ARG A 165 7.44 3.72 -9.21
C ARG A 165 8.12 2.38 -8.99
N LYS A 166 7.76 1.35 -9.74
CA LYS A 166 8.37 0.02 -9.64
C LYS A 166 9.88 0.06 -9.90
N SER A 167 10.34 0.99 -10.75
CA SER A 167 11.76 1.19 -11.04
C SER A 167 12.63 1.51 -9.82
N ILE A 168 12.04 1.89 -8.69
CA ILE A 168 12.78 2.09 -7.42
C ILE A 168 13.53 0.83 -6.97
N PHE A 169 13.08 -0.37 -7.39
CA PHE A 169 13.73 -1.64 -7.09
C PHE A 169 14.87 -1.99 -8.04
N GLU A 170 14.96 -1.30 -9.18
CA GLU A 170 15.92 -1.53 -10.25
C GLU A 170 17.10 -0.55 -10.20
N ASP A 171 16.96 0.54 -9.47
CA ASP A 171 17.92 1.63 -9.36
C ASP A 171 18.89 1.37 -8.18
N GLU A 172 20.14 0.98 -8.48
CA GLU A 172 21.18 0.69 -7.49
C GLU A 172 21.55 1.91 -6.64
N ASP A 173 21.42 3.13 -7.19
CA ASP A 173 21.66 4.40 -6.45
C ASP A 173 20.58 4.68 -5.40
N ASN A 174 19.46 3.99 -5.43
CA ASN A 174 18.37 4.08 -4.45
C ASN A 174 18.44 3.01 -3.35
N ALA A 175 19.59 2.41 -3.10
CA ALA A 175 19.78 1.39 -2.05
C ALA A 175 19.24 1.87 -0.69
N ASP A 176 19.31 3.16 -0.36
CA ASP A 176 18.80 3.75 0.87
C ASP A 176 17.26 3.72 0.92
N HIS A 177 16.57 3.95 -0.20
CA HIS A 177 15.11 3.84 -0.28
C HIS A 177 14.66 2.38 -0.20
N LEU A 178 15.38 1.45 -0.84
CA LEU A 178 15.16 0.01 -0.69
C LEU A 178 15.38 -0.46 0.75
N PHE A 179 16.34 0.13 1.45
CA PHE A 179 16.59 -0.18 2.84
C PHE A 179 15.47 0.32 3.75
N ALA A 180 14.94 1.54 3.53
CA ALA A 180 13.78 2.06 4.24
C ALA A 180 12.53 1.20 4.01
N ILE A 181 12.28 0.77 2.77
CA ILE A 181 11.19 -0.16 2.43
C ILE A 181 11.43 -1.52 3.10
N LYS A 182 12.65 -2.05 3.09
CA LYS A 182 13.00 -3.32 3.77
C LYS A 182 12.76 -3.23 5.27
N ILE A 183 13.10 -2.10 5.92
CA ILE A 183 12.85 -1.89 7.35
C ILE A 183 11.37 -1.77 7.64
N ALA A 184 10.60 -0.99 6.87
CA ALA A 184 9.16 -0.89 7.03
C ALA A 184 8.50 -2.27 6.90
N LEU A 185 8.88 -3.07 5.89
CA LEU A 185 8.38 -4.43 5.71
C LEU A 185 8.81 -5.37 6.84
N PHE A 186 10.02 -5.22 7.37
CA PHE A 186 10.53 -6.03 8.48
C PHE A 186 9.84 -5.70 9.81
N GLU A 187 9.61 -4.43 10.10
CA GLU A 187 8.86 -4.02 11.30
C GLU A 187 7.38 -4.44 11.24
N LEU A 188 6.76 -4.38 10.05
CA LEU A 188 5.41 -4.90 9.84
C LEU A 188 5.32 -6.42 10.08
N GLU A 189 6.35 -7.19 9.73
CA GLU A 189 6.44 -8.62 10.07
C GLU A 189 6.50 -8.85 11.58
N LYS A 190 7.25 -8.04 12.33
CA LYS A 190 7.38 -8.17 13.80
C LYS A 190 6.10 -7.81 14.55
N ILE A 191 5.40 -6.76 14.14
CA ILE A 191 4.21 -6.26 14.85
C ILE A 191 3.05 -7.25 14.75
N LYS A 192 2.80 -7.83 13.58
CA LYS A 192 1.74 -8.85 13.43
C LYS A 192 2.07 -10.18 14.13
N PHE A 193 3.32 -10.53 14.29
CA PHE A 193 3.70 -11.72 15.05
C PHE A 193 3.33 -11.61 16.54
N LYS A 194 3.40 -10.40 17.10
CA LYS A 194 3.05 -10.14 18.50
C LYS A 194 1.54 -10.07 18.75
N SER A 195 0.76 -9.65 17.75
CA SER A 195 -0.70 -9.54 17.81
C SER A 195 -1.43 -10.89 17.64
N LEU A 196 -0.77 -11.93 17.12
CA LEU A 196 -1.35 -13.26 16.88
C LEU A 196 -1.13 -14.24 18.04
N TYR A 197 -0.38 -13.86 19.07
CA TYR A 197 0.00 -14.72 20.21
C TYR A 197 -0.34 -14.15 21.60
N ASN A 198 -1.20 -13.10 21.66
CA ASN A 198 -1.77 -12.59 22.92
C ASN A 198 -3.29 -12.81 22.95
#